data_67898768f16d95388c66e80cd3bc9380
#
_entry.id   67898768f16d95388c66e80cd3bc9380
#
_cell.length_a   1.000
_cell.length_b   1.000
_cell.length_c   1.000
_cell.angle_alpha   90.00
_cell.angle_beta   90.00
_cell.angle_gamma   90.00
#
_symmetry.space_group_name_H-M   'P 1'
#
loop_
_entity.id
_entity.type
_entity.pdbx_description
1 polymer ?
#
loop_
_entity_poly.entity_id
_entity_poly.type
_entity_poly.pdbx_seq_one_letter_code
_entity_poly.pdbx_strand_id
1 'polypeptide(L)'
;MKYVVRHTSAFKRDYKLMMRRHLPVEKLQAVVSKLANGEELPAENHDHPIIGNWVNHRECHIAPDWLLIYQIHEDVLVLELTRTGSHSDLF
;
A
#
# COMPACT_ATOMS: atom_id res chain seq x y z
N MET A 1 -4.04 11.96 12.69
CA MET A 1 -4.22 11.08 11.51
C MET A 1 -5.22 11.73 10.56
N LYS A 2 -4.86 11.88 9.31
CA LYS A 2 -5.73 12.54 8.31
C LYS A 2 -6.76 11.57 7.73
N TYR A 3 -6.36 10.34 7.49
CA TYR A 3 -7.21 9.32 6.87
C TYR A 3 -7.45 8.15 7.80
N VAL A 4 -8.68 7.61 7.76
CA VAL A 4 -9.00 6.34 8.40
C VAL A 4 -8.52 5.22 7.47
N VAL A 5 -7.83 4.23 8.03
CA VAL A 5 -7.28 3.13 7.25
C VAL A 5 -8.28 1.99 7.13
N ARG A 6 -8.48 1.53 5.90
CA ARG A 6 -9.30 0.35 5.59
C ARG A 6 -8.48 -0.68 4.85
N HIS A 7 -8.87 -1.94 4.98
CA HIS A 7 -8.21 -3.07 4.33
C HIS A 7 -9.22 -3.82 3.47
N THR A 8 -8.85 -4.14 2.24
CA THR A 8 -9.64 -5.09 1.44
C THR A 8 -9.40 -6.50 1.96
N SER A 9 -10.31 -7.42 1.62
CA SER A 9 -10.11 -8.83 1.94
C SER A 9 -8.86 -9.39 1.26
N ALA A 10 -8.61 -8.95 0.04
CA ALA A 10 -7.41 -9.35 -0.70
C ALA A 10 -6.14 -8.88 0.01
N PHE A 11 -6.12 -7.63 0.50
CA PHE A 11 -4.98 -7.11 1.25
C PHE A 11 -4.72 -7.94 2.51
N LYS A 12 -5.77 -8.30 3.23
CA LYS A 12 -5.62 -9.11 4.45
C LYS A 12 -4.97 -10.46 4.16
N ARG A 13 -5.36 -11.11 3.06
CA ARG A 13 -4.75 -12.36 2.62
C ARG A 13 -3.29 -12.16 2.22
N ASP A 14 -3.03 -11.08 1.47
CA ASP A 14 -1.67 -10.73 1.06
C ASP A 14 -0.77 -10.47 2.28
N TYR A 15 -1.28 -9.75 3.27
CA TYR A 15 -0.53 -9.43 4.49
C TYR A 15 -0.10 -10.70 5.22
N LYS A 16 -1.02 -11.66 5.35
CA LYS A 16 -0.70 -12.95 5.98
C LYS A 16 0.40 -13.69 5.21
N LEU A 17 0.36 -13.62 3.88
CA LEU A 17 1.40 -14.23 3.04
C LEU A 17 2.75 -13.55 3.26
N MET A 18 2.77 -12.20 3.36
CA MET A 18 4.01 -11.47 3.64
C MET A 18 4.60 -11.88 4.98
N MET A 19 3.75 -12.07 6.00
CA MET A 19 4.21 -12.56 7.30
C MET A 19 4.79 -13.97 7.20
N ARG A 20 4.15 -14.86 6.45
CA ARG A 20 4.66 -16.23 6.24
C ARG A 20 6.01 -16.25 5.50
N ARG A 21 6.24 -15.26 4.63
CA ARG A 21 7.53 -15.08 3.95
C ARG A 21 8.57 -14.40 4.82
N HIS A 22 8.22 -14.06 6.07
CA HIS A 22 9.10 -13.38 7.03
C HIS A 22 9.57 -12.01 6.56
N LEU A 23 8.74 -11.30 5.80
CA LEU A 23 9.06 -9.93 5.42
C LEU A 23 8.90 -8.99 6.63
N PRO A 24 9.71 -7.92 6.69
CA PRO A 24 9.65 -6.99 7.83
C PRO A 24 8.39 -6.13 7.76
N VAL A 25 7.30 -6.59 8.37
CA VAL A 25 6.00 -5.92 8.33
C VAL A 25 6.04 -4.51 8.91
N GLU A 26 6.99 -4.20 9.80
CA GLU A 26 7.17 -2.86 10.35
C GLU A 26 7.51 -1.84 9.26
N LYS A 27 8.13 -2.26 8.15
CA LYS A 27 8.37 -1.37 7.01
C LYS A 27 7.06 -0.97 6.32
N LEU A 28 6.16 -1.94 6.16
CA LEU A 28 4.82 -1.67 5.62
C LEU A 28 4.06 -0.74 6.56
N GLN A 29 4.08 -1.01 7.85
CA GLN A 29 3.39 -0.20 8.85
C GLN A 29 3.90 1.24 8.85
N ALA A 30 5.20 1.45 8.69
CA ALA A 30 5.78 2.79 8.63
C ALA A 30 5.28 3.57 7.41
N VAL A 31 5.20 2.92 6.24
CA VAL A 31 4.67 3.54 5.03
C VAL A 31 3.19 3.88 5.20
N VAL A 32 2.40 2.94 5.70
CA VAL A 32 0.96 3.14 5.93
C VAL A 32 0.74 4.30 6.90
N SER A 33 1.53 4.39 7.96
CA SER A 33 1.42 5.49 8.92
C SER A 33 1.65 6.84 8.27
N LYS A 34 2.67 6.97 7.41
CA LYS A 34 2.92 8.22 6.68
C LYS A 34 1.75 8.58 5.76
N LEU A 35 1.26 7.61 4.99
CA LEU A 35 0.12 7.83 4.11
C LEU A 35 -1.13 8.23 4.90
N ALA A 36 -1.39 7.55 6.02
CA ALA A 36 -2.57 7.84 6.86
C ALA A 36 -2.50 9.25 7.47
N ASN A 37 -1.30 9.76 7.71
CA ASN A 37 -1.12 11.12 8.20
C ASN A 37 -1.14 12.18 7.09
N GLY A 38 -1.28 11.77 5.84
CA GLY A 38 -1.29 12.69 4.70
C GLY A 38 0.09 13.18 4.31
N GLU A 39 1.15 12.51 4.75
CA GLU A 39 2.52 12.87 4.43
C GLU A 39 2.94 12.30 3.07
N GLU A 40 3.84 13.00 2.40
CA GLU A 40 4.48 12.47 1.20
C GLU A 40 5.49 11.40 1.58
N LEU A 41 5.59 10.36 0.74
CA LEU A 41 6.60 9.34 0.92
C LEU A 41 7.95 9.83 0.38
N PRO A 42 9.07 9.37 0.97
CA PRO A 42 10.39 9.64 0.41
C PRO A 42 10.49 9.13 -1.03
N ALA A 43 11.35 9.75 -1.84
CA ALA A 43 11.53 9.38 -3.25
C ALA A 43 11.88 7.90 -3.45
N GLU A 44 12.58 7.30 -2.51
CA GLU A 44 12.96 5.88 -2.55
C GLU A 44 11.76 4.93 -2.57
N ASN A 45 10.60 5.36 -2.12
CA ASN A 45 9.38 4.54 -2.17
C ASN A 45 8.69 4.56 -3.52
N HIS A 46 9.14 5.37 -4.46
CA HIS A 46 8.61 5.44 -5.83
C HIS A 46 7.09 5.48 -5.89
N ASP A 47 6.47 6.35 -5.10
CA ASP A 47 5.02 6.48 -5.06
C ASP A 47 4.52 7.15 -6.33
N HIS A 48 3.60 6.48 -7.05
CA HIS A 48 3.06 6.99 -8.32
C HIS A 48 1.68 6.41 -8.62
N PRO A 49 0.88 7.11 -9.45
CA PRO A 49 -0.39 6.54 -9.90
C PRO A 49 -0.15 5.34 -10.80
N ILE A 50 -1.09 4.39 -10.79
CA ILE A 50 -1.05 3.21 -11.65
C ILE A 50 -1.91 3.45 -12.87
N ILE A 51 -1.41 3.01 -14.04
CA ILE A 51 -2.15 3.07 -15.30
C ILE A 51 -2.66 1.66 -15.63
N GLY A 52 -3.86 1.55 -16.20
CA GLY A 52 -4.43 0.28 -16.63
C GLY A 52 -5.47 -0.25 -15.67
N ASN A 53 -5.38 -1.53 -15.29
CA ASN A 53 -6.43 -2.23 -14.52
C ASN A 53 -6.66 -1.69 -13.11
N TRP A 54 -5.73 -0.92 -12.57
CA TRP A 54 -5.81 -0.36 -11.24
C TRP A 54 -6.15 1.14 -11.29
N VAL A 55 -7.20 1.49 -12.04
CA VAL A 55 -7.65 2.89 -12.19
C VAL A 55 -7.90 3.51 -10.82
N ASN A 56 -7.46 4.76 -10.67
CA ASN A 56 -7.60 5.54 -9.43
C ASN A 56 -6.82 4.99 -8.23
N HIS A 57 -5.92 4.02 -8.47
CA HIS A 57 -5.04 3.50 -7.44
C HIS A 57 -3.64 4.05 -7.60
N ARG A 58 -2.89 4.00 -6.50
CA ARG A 58 -1.47 4.35 -6.49
C ARG A 58 -0.67 3.14 -6.06
N GLU A 59 0.59 3.14 -6.44
CA GLU A 59 1.54 2.10 -6.08
C GLU A 59 2.74 2.75 -5.42
N CYS A 60 3.26 2.13 -4.36
CA CYS A 60 4.56 2.50 -3.81
C CYS A 60 5.35 1.26 -3.47
N HIS A 61 6.67 1.42 -3.32
CA HIS A 61 7.58 0.33 -2.96
C HIS A 61 7.87 0.37 -1.48
N ILE A 62 7.55 -0.72 -0.77
CA ILE A 62 7.96 -0.93 0.62
C ILE A 62 9.44 -1.34 0.64
N ALA A 63 9.82 -2.17 -0.33
CA ALA A 63 11.18 -2.63 -0.59
C ALA A 63 11.30 -2.83 -2.11
N PRO A 64 12.48 -3.11 -2.68
CA PRO A 64 12.64 -3.16 -4.14
C PRO A 64 11.63 -4.04 -4.88
N ASP A 65 11.23 -5.19 -4.32
CA ASP A 65 10.20 -6.04 -4.93
C ASP A 65 9.06 -6.31 -3.96
N TRP A 66 8.70 -5.31 -3.16
CA TRP A 66 7.55 -5.41 -2.28
C TRP A 66 6.72 -4.15 -2.43
N LEU A 67 5.55 -4.30 -3.07
CA LEU A 67 4.68 -3.20 -3.46
C LEU A 67 3.48 -3.09 -2.53
N LEU A 68 2.96 -1.88 -2.42
CA LEU A 68 1.65 -1.60 -1.82
C LEU A 68 0.81 -0.89 -2.87
N ILE A 69 -0.37 -1.44 -3.16
CA ILE A 69 -1.37 -0.78 -3.99
C ILE A 69 -2.45 -0.24 -3.06
N TYR A 70 -2.74 1.04 -3.18
CA TYR A 70 -3.68 1.71 -2.29
C TYR A 70 -4.49 2.75 -3.04
N GLN A 71 -5.56 3.22 -2.40
CA GLN A 71 -6.41 4.27 -2.93
C GLN A 71 -6.75 5.24 -1.81
N ILE A 72 -6.71 6.54 -2.10
CA ILE A 72 -7.13 7.56 -1.16
C ILE A 72 -8.47 8.12 -1.63
N HIS A 73 -9.47 8.03 -0.75
CA HIS A 73 -10.81 8.56 -0.98
C HIS A 73 -10.92 9.89 -0.22
N GLU A 74 -10.65 11.00 -0.93
CA GLU A 74 -10.60 12.33 -0.31
C GLU A 74 -11.96 12.79 0.21
N ASP A 75 -13.04 12.35 -0.42
CA ASP A 75 -14.41 12.76 -0.05
C ASP A 75 -14.82 12.24 1.34
N VAL A 76 -14.28 11.09 1.76
CA VAL A 76 -14.59 10.49 3.05
C VAL A 76 -13.36 10.33 3.94
N LEU A 77 -12.20 10.82 3.51
CA LEU A 77 -10.93 10.76 4.22
C LEU A 77 -10.55 9.33 4.62
N VAL A 78 -10.57 8.44 3.64
CA VAL A 78 -10.22 7.02 3.83
C VAL A 78 -8.98 6.69 3.00
N LEU A 79 -8.04 6.00 3.62
CA LEU A 79 -6.92 5.32 2.95
C LEU A 79 -7.28 3.84 2.85
N GLU A 80 -7.49 3.36 1.64
CA GLU A 80 -7.82 1.96 1.40
C GLU A 80 -6.59 1.20 0.93
N LEU A 81 -6.18 0.19 1.69
CA LEU A 81 -5.08 -0.70 1.33
C LEU A 81 -5.66 -1.84 0.51
N THR A 82 -5.31 -1.88 -0.78
CA THR A 82 -5.97 -2.75 -1.76
C THR A 82 -5.25 -4.08 -1.93
N ARG A 83 -3.93 -4.05 -2.14
CA ARG A 83 -3.11 -5.25 -2.32
C ARG A 83 -1.69 -4.98 -1.84
N THR A 84 -0.97 -6.03 -1.46
CA THR A 84 0.48 -5.95 -1.23
C THR A 84 1.14 -7.26 -1.64
N GLY A 85 2.36 -7.17 -2.17
CA GLY A 85 3.09 -8.34 -2.64
C GLY A 85 4.22 -7.95 -3.58
N SER A 86 4.86 -8.95 -4.16
CA SER A 86 5.87 -8.74 -5.18
C SER A 86 5.22 -8.38 -6.52
N HIS A 87 6.03 -7.97 -7.51
CA HIS A 87 5.52 -7.73 -8.86
C HIS A 87 4.83 -8.98 -9.40
N SER A 88 5.41 -10.16 -9.23
CA SER A 88 4.80 -11.38 -9.74
C SER A 88 3.53 -11.78 -8.98
N ASP A 89 3.36 -11.35 -7.72
CA ASP A 89 2.12 -11.60 -6.99
C ASP A 89 0.97 -10.73 -7.52
N LEU A 90 1.26 -9.52 -7.99
CA LEU A 90 0.24 -8.51 -8.28
C LEU A 90 0.02 -8.24 -9.76
N PHE A 91 0.98 -8.58 -10.60
CA PHE A 91 0.94 -8.29 -12.04
C PHE A 91 1.32 -9.52 -12.92
#